data_6724d4e0ac71b316bc251cfa0d46de9d
#
_entry.id   6724d4e0ac71b316bc251cfa0d46de9d
#
_cell.length_a   1.000
_cell.length_b   1.000
_cell.length_c   1.000
_cell.angle_alpha   90.00
_cell.angle_beta   90.00
_cell.angle_gamma   90.00
#
_symmetry.space_group_name_H-M   'P 1'
#
loop_
_entity.id
_entity.type
_entity.pdbx_description
1 polymer ?
#
loop_
_entity_poly.entity_id
_entity_poly.type
_entity_poly.pdbx_seq_one_letter_code
_entity_poly.pdbx_strand_id
1 'polypeptide(L)'
;SRGITFEGIGCLVAGIFGTGNGTTSYSENIGAIGLTRVGSRRVVQAGGWIMXLXGTISKFGALFTTIPSPIVGGMYCAMFGMIASVGLSNLQFVDLNSARNLFILGFSFFMGLSVPEYFVLHPLVMEGQFQWVGNIITTLGSTGMAVGAFIALVLDNTIPGTDEERGLKVWQQAQAS
;
A
#
# COMPACT_ATOMS: atom_id res chain seq x y z
N SER A 1 -13.67 3.25 12.76
CA SER A 1 -14.14 1.84 12.80
C SER A 1 -15.17 1.54 11.70
N ARG A 2 -16.18 2.42 11.50
CA ARG A 2 -17.23 2.18 10.49
C ARG A 2 -16.67 2.05 9.07
N GLY A 3 -15.69 2.88 8.70
CA GLY A 3 -15.06 2.82 7.38
C GLY A 3 -14.42 1.46 7.10
N ILE A 4 -13.65 0.96 8.06
CA ILE A 4 -12.96 -0.33 7.95
C ILE A 4 -13.97 -1.47 7.77
N THR A 5 -15.11 -1.41 8.51
CA THR A 5 -16.17 -2.42 8.39
C THR A 5 -16.73 -2.45 6.97
N PHE A 6 -17.01 -1.26 6.39
CA PHE A 6 -17.56 -1.20 5.04
C PHE A 6 -16.54 -1.61 3.98
N GLU A 7 -15.24 -1.34 4.19
CA GLU A 7 -14.18 -1.85 3.31
C GLU A 7 -14.15 -3.38 3.33
N GLY A 8 -14.25 -3.97 4.53
CA GLY A 8 -14.31 -5.43 4.68
C GLY A 8 -15.51 -6.05 3.98
N ILE A 9 -16.70 -5.44 4.14
CA ILE A 9 -17.91 -5.88 3.44
C ILE A 9 -17.72 -5.77 1.92
N GLY A 10 -17.11 -4.68 1.46
CA GLY A 10 -16.80 -4.49 0.04
C GLY A 10 -15.89 -5.58 -0.50
N CYS A 11 -14.86 -5.96 0.27
CA CYS A 11 -13.95 -7.06 -0.11
C CYS A 11 -14.68 -8.41 -0.17
N LEU A 12 -15.59 -8.69 0.78
CA LEU A 12 -16.38 -9.92 0.76
C LEU A 12 -17.28 -9.99 -0.49
N VAL A 13 -17.95 -8.89 -0.79
CA VAL A 13 -18.81 -8.80 -1.98
C VAL A 13 -17.96 -8.98 -3.25
N ALA A 14 -16.81 -8.34 -3.33
CA ALA A 14 -15.88 -8.49 -4.46
C ALA A 14 -15.44 -9.94 -4.63
N GLY A 15 -15.16 -10.62 -3.52
CA GLY A 15 -14.80 -12.04 -3.54
C GLY A 15 -15.94 -12.93 -4.07
N ILE A 16 -17.19 -12.64 -3.65
CA ILE A 16 -18.36 -13.39 -4.13
C ILE A 16 -18.54 -13.20 -5.64
N PHE A 17 -18.33 -11.98 -6.14
CA PHE A 17 -18.44 -11.71 -7.58
C PHE A 17 -17.22 -12.16 -8.38
N GLY A 18 -16.18 -12.68 -7.72
CA GLY A 18 -14.99 -13.21 -8.38
C GLY A 18 -14.00 -12.16 -8.83
N THR A 19 -14.06 -10.92 -8.30
CA THR A 19 -13.07 -9.90 -8.59
C THR A 19 -11.86 -10.12 -7.68
N GLY A 20 -10.68 -9.68 -8.14
CA GLY A 20 -9.43 -9.92 -7.44
C GLY A 20 -9.28 -9.18 -6.12
N ASN A 21 -9.94 -8.04 -5.97
CA ASN A 21 -9.81 -7.22 -4.75
C ASN A 21 -11.00 -6.29 -4.59
N GLY A 22 -11.21 -5.82 -3.37
CA GLY A 22 -12.13 -4.73 -3.08
C GLY A 22 -11.39 -3.39 -3.05
N THR A 23 -12.14 -2.30 -3.08
CA THR A 23 -11.58 -0.96 -3.00
C THR A 23 -11.28 -0.60 -1.55
N THR A 24 -10.25 0.22 -1.33
CA THR A 24 -9.83 0.70 -0.03
C THR A 24 -9.76 2.23 -0.03
N SER A 25 -9.54 2.80 1.14
CA SER A 25 -9.36 4.25 1.30
C SER A 25 -7.99 4.67 0.76
N TYR A 26 -7.96 5.70 -0.06
CA TYR A 26 -6.74 6.23 -0.68
C TYR A 26 -6.48 7.66 -0.23
N SER A 27 -5.22 7.93 0.09
CA SER A 27 -4.74 9.28 0.46
C SER A 27 -4.90 10.27 -0.70
N GLU A 28 -4.82 9.79 -1.92
CA GLU A 28 -4.97 10.59 -3.14
C GLU A 28 -6.35 11.25 -3.21
N ASN A 29 -7.37 10.60 -2.66
CA ASN A 29 -8.71 11.18 -2.58
C ASN A 29 -8.76 12.39 -1.65
N ILE A 30 -7.94 12.39 -0.59
CA ILE A 30 -7.81 13.54 0.32
C ILE A 30 -7.19 14.71 -0.45
N GLY A 31 -6.14 14.43 -1.24
CA GLY A 31 -5.53 15.43 -2.12
C GLY A 31 -6.53 16.00 -3.12
N ALA A 32 -7.35 15.14 -3.73
CA ALA A 32 -8.38 15.55 -4.68
C ALA A 32 -9.41 16.46 -4.02
N ILE A 33 -9.83 16.17 -2.78
CA ILE A 33 -10.75 17.03 -2.01
C ILE A 33 -10.11 18.41 -1.78
N GLY A 34 -8.82 18.44 -1.43
CA GLY A 34 -8.08 19.69 -1.23
C GLY A 34 -8.00 20.55 -2.49
N LEU A 35 -7.77 19.91 -3.64
CA LEU A 35 -7.67 20.61 -4.92
C LEU A 35 -9.02 21.12 -5.42
N THR A 36 -10.05 20.28 -5.36
CA THR A 36 -11.38 20.61 -5.90
C THR A 36 -12.24 21.41 -4.92
N ARG A 37 -11.86 21.40 -3.64
CA ARG A 37 -12.62 21.99 -2.53
C ARG A 37 -14.06 21.45 -2.44
N VAL A 38 -14.27 20.21 -2.87
CA VAL A 38 -15.55 19.54 -2.83
C VAL A 38 -15.51 18.46 -1.74
N GLY A 39 -15.96 18.78 -0.54
CA GLY A 39 -15.93 17.87 0.60
C GLY A 39 -17.30 17.32 1.00
N SER A 40 -18.31 17.44 0.15
CA SER A 40 -19.66 16.96 0.47
C SER A 40 -19.77 15.45 0.35
N ARG A 41 -20.36 14.81 1.37
CA ARG A 41 -20.65 13.38 1.35
C ARG A 41 -21.59 12.98 0.21
N ARG A 42 -22.51 13.89 -0.17
CA ARG A 42 -23.46 13.63 -1.27
C ARG A 42 -22.77 13.48 -2.61
N VAL A 43 -21.67 14.25 -2.84
CA VAL A 43 -20.87 14.15 -4.06
C VAL A 43 -20.22 12.76 -4.14
N VAL A 44 -19.67 12.26 -3.02
CA VAL A 44 -19.06 10.93 -2.96
C VAL A 44 -20.11 9.84 -3.20
N GLN A 45 -21.29 9.98 -2.61
CA GLN A 45 -22.41 9.06 -2.81
C GLN A 45 -22.86 9.04 -4.28
N ALA A 46 -22.98 10.22 -4.91
CA ALA A 46 -23.32 10.32 -6.33
C ALA A 46 -22.26 9.64 -7.19
N GLY A 47 -20.97 9.84 -6.85
CA GLY A 47 -19.87 9.16 -7.51
C GLY A 47 -19.99 7.64 -7.41
N GLY A 48 -20.32 7.13 -6.22
CA GLY A 48 -20.55 5.70 -6.01
C GLY A 48 -21.67 5.14 -6.87
N TRP A 49 -22.78 5.87 -6.96
CA TRP A 49 -23.90 5.49 -7.83
C TRP A 49 -23.52 5.49 -9.29
N ILE A 50 -22.79 6.49 -9.75
CA ILE A 50 -22.29 6.58 -11.13
C ILE A 50 -21.38 5.37 -11.42
N MET A 51 -20.50 5.07 -10.54
CA MET A 51 -19.63 3.90 -10.67
C MET A 51 -20.44 2.59 -10.75
N UNK A 52 -21.36 2.50 -10.00
CA UNK A 52 -22.12 1.40 -10.07
C UNK A 52 -22.74 1.22 -11.33
N LEU A 53 -23.35 2.28 -11.82
CA LEU A 53 -23.99 2.23 -13.14
C LEU A 53 -22.98 1.91 -14.27
N UNK A 54 -21.97 2.37 -14.05
CA UNK A 54 -21.04 2.20 -14.93
C UNK A 54 -20.53 0.93 -14.95
N GLY A 55 -20.35 0.34 -13.98
CA GLY A 55 -19.88 -1.03 -13.82
C GLY A 55 -20.81 -2.09 -14.40
N THR A 56 -22.11 -1.83 -14.38
CA THR A 56 -23.09 -2.78 -14.97
C THR A 56 -23.09 -2.73 -16.50
N ILE A 57 -22.56 -1.68 -17.08
CA ILE A 57 -22.55 -1.54 -18.55
C ILE A 57 -21.16 -1.99 -19.05
N SER A 58 -21.07 -3.20 -19.55
CA SER A 58 -19.80 -3.82 -20.00
C SER A 58 -19.06 -3.01 -21.08
N LYS A 59 -19.78 -2.17 -21.81
CA LYS A 59 -19.16 -1.29 -22.84
C LYS A 59 -18.18 -0.28 -22.24
N PHE A 60 -18.42 0.19 -21.00
CA PHE A 60 -17.46 1.05 -20.32
C PHE A 60 -16.16 0.33 -19.98
N GLY A 61 -16.26 -0.95 -19.57
CA GLY A 61 -15.07 -1.77 -19.37
C GLY A 61 -14.25 -1.92 -20.65
N ALA A 62 -14.93 -2.16 -21.76
CA ALA A 62 -14.28 -2.27 -23.08
C ALA A 62 -13.60 -0.95 -23.48
N LEU A 63 -14.19 0.20 -23.15
CA LEU A 63 -13.58 1.52 -23.40
C LEU A 63 -12.24 1.66 -22.69
N PHE A 64 -12.16 1.22 -21.41
CA PHE A 64 -10.92 1.28 -20.66
C PHE A 64 -9.82 0.38 -21.25
N THR A 65 -10.19 -0.75 -21.86
CA THR A 65 -9.21 -1.64 -22.48
C THR A 65 -8.62 -1.05 -23.77
N THR A 66 -9.21 -0.02 -24.34
CA THR A 66 -8.67 0.64 -25.53
C THR A 66 -7.54 1.62 -25.20
N ILE A 67 -7.32 1.93 -23.90
CA ILE A 67 -6.25 2.85 -23.51
C ILE A 67 -4.88 2.22 -23.82
N PRO A 68 -4.01 2.91 -24.60
CA PRO A 68 -2.69 2.36 -24.90
C PRO A 68 -1.86 2.10 -23.64
N SER A 69 -1.13 0.98 -23.64
CA SER A 69 -0.33 0.58 -22.47
C SER A 69 0.72 1.61 -22.03
N PRO A 70 1.34 2.42 -22.92
CA PRO A 70 2.25 3.46 -22.43
C PRO A 70 1.58 4.52 -21.58
N ILE A 71 0.30 4.87 -21.87
CA ILE A 71 -0.46 5.83 -21.06
C ILE A 71 -0.73 5.23 -19.66
N VAL A 72 -1.14 3.96 -19.63
CA VAL A 72 -1.37 3.24 -18.36
C VAL A 72 -0.08 3.18 -17.55
N GLY A 73 1.05 2.89 -18.19
CA GLY A 73 2.36 2.89 -17.55
C GLY A 73 2.72 4.24 -16.94
N GLY A 74 2.49 5.32 -17.69
CA GLY A 74 2.72 6.68 -17.20
C GLY A 74 1.87 7.02 -15.97
N MET A 75 0.58 6.62 -16.00
CA MET A 75 -0.31 6.80 -14.85
C MET A 75 0.20 6.04 -13.62
N TYR A 76 0.64 4.78 -13.80
CA TYR A 76 1.19 3.99 -12.70
C TYR A 76 2.45 4.63 -12.12
N CYS A 77 3.35 5.14 -12.96
CA CYS A 77 4.55 5.84 -12.48
C CYS A 77 4.18 7.03 -11.58
N ALA A 78 3.21 7.83 -12.02
CA ALA A 78 2.75 8.99 -11.25
C ALA A 78 2.11 8.55 -9.92
N MET A 79 1.26 7.52 -9.95
CA MET A 79 0.57 7.02 -8.75
C MET A 79 1.55 6.44 -7.74
N PHE A 80 2.50 5.60 -8.20
CA PHE A 80 3.50 5.02 -7.30
C PHE A 80 4.46 6.08 -6.76
N GLY A 81 4.75 7.11 -7.56
CA GLY A 81 5.51 8.28 -7.10
C GLY A 81 4.81 8.98 -5.94
N MET A 82 3.49 9.16 -6.04
CA MET A 82 2.70 9.76 -4.95
C MET A 82 2.70 8.87 -3.70
N ILE A 83 2.55 7.56 -3.86
CA ILE A 83 2.58 6.62 -2.73
C ILE A 83 3.94 6.68 -2.02
N ALA A 84 5.03 6.70 -2.80
CA ALA A 84 6.38 6.84 -2.24
C ALA A 84 6.54 8.17 -1.48
N SER A 85 5.96 9.25 -2.02
CA SER A 85 6.01 10.57 -1.37
C SER A 85 5.28 10.57 -0.02
N VAL A 86 4.15 9.87 0.09
CA VAL A 86 3.44 9.72 1.36
C VAL A 86 4.32 8.97 2.37
N GLY A 87 5.00 7.91 1.93
CA GLY A 87 5.95 7.19 2.77
C GLY A 87 7.06 8.09 3.27
N LEU A 88 7.66 8.88 2.37
CA LEU A 88 8.71 9.84 2.73
C LEU A 88 8.19 10.92 3.70
N SER A 89 6.95 11.38 3.49
CA SER A 89 6.34 12.38 4.37
C SER A 89 6.18 11.86 5.79
N ASN A 90 5.92 10.57 5.97
CA ASN A 90 5.81 10.00 7.31
C ASN A 90 7.14 9.97 8.05
N LEU A 91 8.27 10.02 7.34
CA LEU A 91 9.60 10.06 7.98
C LEU A 91 9.85 11.38 8.72
N GLN A 92 9.04 12.43 8.48
CA GLN A 92 9.17 13.69 9.22
C GLN A 92 8.93 13.53 10.73
N PHE A 93 8.19 12.50 11.14
CA PHE A 93 7.89 12.24 12.55
C PHE A 93 9.03 11.54 13.29
N VAL A 94 10.02 11.03 12.56
CA VAL A 94 11.12 10.24 13.10
C VAL A 94 12.40 11.08 13.08
N ASP A 95 13.23 10.94 14.11
CA ASP A 95 14.53 11.63 14.14
C ASP A 95 15.50 10.94 13.19
N LEU A 96 15.72 11.54 12.02
CA LEU A 96 16.63 11.01 11.01
C LEU A 96 18.11 11.36 11.30
N ASN A 97 18.39 12.11 12.36
CA ASN A 97 19.78 12.32 12.80
C ASN A 97 20.28 11.16 13.66
N SER A 98 19.37 10.31 14.14
CA SER A 98 19.74 9.11 14.90
C SER A 98 20.36 8.06 13.97
N ALA A 99 21.56 7.61 14.31
CA ALA A 99 22.25 6.55 13.55
C ALA A 99 21.43 5.25 13.54
N ARG A 100 20.69 4.99 14.63
CA ARG A 100 19.78 3.85 14.74
C ARG A 100 18.72 3.89 13.63
N ASN A 101 18.02 5.02 13.52
CA ASN A 101 16.92 5.19 12.56
C ASN A 101 17.42 5.15 11.12
N LEU A 102 18.57 5.78 10.86
CA LEU A 102 19.20 5.73 9.53
C LEU A 102 19.56 4.29 9.14
N PHE A 103 20.11 3.53 10.10
CA PHE A 103 20.46 2.13 9.85
C PHE A 103 19.21 1.30 9.53
N ILE A 104 18.16 1.43 10.36
CA ILE A 104 16.91 0.67 10.15
C ILE A 104 16.31 1.00 8.79
N LEU A 105 16.23 2.30 8.47
CA LEU A 105 15.65 2.77 7.20
C LEU A 105 16.46 2.25 6.01
N GLY A 106 17.77 2.48 6.02
CA GLY A 106 18.66 2.10 4.91
C GLY A 106 18.70 0.60 4.68
N PHE A 107 18.84 -0.16 5.77
CA PHE A 107 18.90 -1.61 5.69
C PHE A 107 17.57 -2.20 5.19
N SER A 108 16.44 -1.68 5.69
CA SER A 108 15.12 -2.16 5.27
C SER A 108 14.86 -1.87 3.79
N PHE A 109 15.22 -0.68 3.31
CA PHE A 109 15.11 -0.35 1.89
C PHE A 109 16.00 -1.25 1.03
N PHE A 110 17.26 -1.42 1.45
CA PHE A 110 18.20 -2.25 0.71
C PHE A 110 17.70 -3.69 0.58
N MET A 111 17.26 -4.27 1.69
CA MET A 111 16.75 -5.65 1.68
C MET A 111 15.42 -5.76 0.94
N GLY A 112 14.56 -4.74 1.05
CA GLY A 112 13.29 -4.69 0.31
C GLY A 112 13.47 -4.65 -1.20
N LEU A 113 14.62 -4.18 -1.68
CA LEU A 113 14.95 -4.19 -3.11
C LEU A 113 15.70 -5.46 -3.51
N SER A 114 16.63 -5.93 -2.66
CA SER A 114 17.54 -7.04 -2.99
C SER A 114 16.89 -8.41 -2.86
N VAL A 115 16.12 -8.64 -1.80
CA VAL A 115 15.53 -9.97 -1.53
C VAL A 115 14.53 -10.37 -2.61
N PRO A 116 13.61 -9.49 -3.07
CA PRO A 116 12.69 -9.86 -4.16
C PRO A 116 13.44 -10.25 -5.43
N GLU A 117 14.50 -9.54 -5.78
CA GLU A 117 15.30 -9.87 -6.96
C GLU A 117 15.88 -11.28 -6.86
N TYR A 118 16.38 -11.64 -5.67
CA TYR A 118 16.89 -12.98 -5.42
C TYR A 118 15.78 -14.04 -5.61
N PHE A 119 14.58 -13.84 -5.04
CA PHE A 119 13.49 -14.81 -5.13
C PHE A 119 12.89 -14.92 -6.53
N VAL A 120 12.95 -13.85 -7.34
CA VAL A 120 12.54 -13.90 -8.74
C VAL A 120 13.48 -14.81 -9.54
N LEU A 121 14.78 -14.71 -9.27
CA LEU A 121 15.78 -15.52 -9.96
C LEU A 121 15.88 -16.95 -9.41
N HIS A 122 15.59 -17.13 -8.11
CA HIS A 122 15.75 -18.42 -7.42
C HIS A 122 14.50 -18.75 -6.62
N PRO A 123 13.37 -19.08 -7.28
CA PRO A 123 12.16 -19.45 -6.52
C PRO A 123 12.39 -20.73 -5.72
N LEU A 124 11.87 -20.76 -4.50
CA LEU A 124 11.97 -21.94 -3.66
C LEU A 124 11.01 -23.01 -4.16
N VAL A 125 11.56 -24.04 -4.78
CA VAL A 125 10.80 -25.19 -5.26
C VAL A 125 10.86 -26.27 -4.20
N MET A 126 9.76 -26.43 -3.45
CA MET A 126 9.60 -27.52 -2.49
C MET A 126 8.60 -28.53 -3.06
N GLU A 127 8.99 -29.80 -3.04
CA GLU A 127 8.14 -30.89 -3.55
C GLU A 127 7.34 -31.54 -2.43
N GLY A 128 6.21 -32.11 -2.80
CA GLY A 128 5.41 -32.89 -1.88
C GLY A 128 4.46 -32.06 -1.01
N GLN A 129 4.27 -32.55 0.18
CA GLN A 129 3.28 -32.01 1.14
C GLN A 129 3.53 -30.57 1.57
N PHE A 130 4.79 -30.11 1.44
CA PHE A 130 5.22 -28.77 1.89
C PHE A 130 5.32 -27.75 0.73
N GLN A 131 4.82 -28.09 -0.46
CA GLN A 131 4.85 -27.18 -1.62
C GLN A 131 4.17 -25.84 -1.32
N TRP A 132 3.08 -25.86 -0.54
CA TRP A 132 2.36 -24.63 -0.19
C TRP A 132 3.23 -23.67 0.67
N VAL A 133 4.08 -24.22 1.55
CA VAL A 133 4.98 -23.41 2.38
C VAL A 133 6.01 -22.71 1.48
N GLY A 134 6.61 -23.47 0.54
CA GLY A 134 7.55 -22.90 -0.43
C GLY A 134 6.93 -21.78 -1.25
N ASN A 135 5.70 -21.98 -1.68
CA ASN A 135 4.97 -20.95 -2.45
C ASN A 135 4.71 -19.68 -1.63
N ILE A 136 4.32 -19.84 -0.35
CA ILE A 136 4.10 -18.70 0.53
C ILE A 136 5.40 -17.92 0.74
N ILE A 137 6.50 -18.62 1.04
CA ILE A 137 7.80 -17.99 1.27
C ILE A 137 8.27 -17.25 0.00
N THR A 138 8.15 -17.89 -1.15
CA THR A 138 8.53 -17.29 -2.44
C THR A 138 7.71 -16.04 -2.72
N THR A 139 6.38 -16.11 -2.50
CA THR A 139 5.48 -14.97 -2.74
C THR A 139 5.81 -13.80 -1.82
N LEU A 140 5.99 -14.07 -0.53
CA LEU A 140 6.35 -13.03 0.44
C LEU A 140 7.74 -12.46 0.15
N GLY A 141 8.71 -13.34 -0.16
CA GLY A 141 10.08 -12.94 -0.46
C GLY A 141 10.20 -12.13 -1.75
N SER A 142 9.34 -12.40 -2.73
CA SER A 142 9.34 -11.65 -3.99
C SER A 142 8.55 -10.34 -3.92
N THR A 143 7.94 -10.05 -2.76
CA THR A 143 7.20 -8.79 -2.54
C THR A 143 8.07 -7.83 -1.72
N GLY A 144 8.66 -6.83 -2.38
CA GLY A 144 9.58 -5.89 -1.73
C GLY A 144 8.98 -5.16 -0.54
N MET A 145 7.71 -4.76 -0.64
CA MET A 145 7.03 -4.09 0.47
C MET A 145 6.92 -5.00 1.69
N ALA A 146 6.62 -6.27 1.50
CA ALA A 146 6.50 -7.24 2.60
C ALA A 146 7.85 -7.46 3.27
N VAL A 147 8.93 -7.64 2.47
CA VAL A 147 10.29 -7.84 2.97
C VAL A 147 10.76 -6.62 3.75
N GLY A 148 10.64 -5.41 3.15
CA GLY A 148 11.07 -4.17 3.78
C GLY A 148 10.31 -3.89 5.08
N ALA A 149 8.98 -4.06 5.08
CA ALA A 149 8.15 -3.84 6.25
C ALA A 149 8.49 -4.83 7.37
N PHE A 150 8.69 -6.10 7.04
CA PHE A 150 9.03 -7.13 8.02
C PHE A 150 10.38 -6.83 8.68
N ILE A 151 11.39 -6.51 7.87
CA ILE A 151 12.74 -6.21 8.37
C ILE A 151 12.72 -4.94 9.23
N ALA A 152 12.02 -3.88 8.76
CA ALA A 152 11.90 -2.65 9.54
C ALA A 152 11.24 -2.91 10.89
N LEU A 153 10.17 -3.71 10.89
CA LEU A 153 9.45 -4.06 12.12
C LEU A 153 10.33 -4.84 13.10
N VAL A 154 11.06 -5.83 12.61
CA VAL A 154 11.95 -6.64 13.45
C VAL A 154 13.08 -5.77 14.02
N LEU A 155 13.72 -4.96 13.17
CA LEU A 155 14.83 -4.11 13.61
C LEU A 155 14.36 -3.03 14.60
N ASP A 156 13.21 -2.43 14.35
CA ASP A 156 12.69 -1.38 15.25
C ASP A 156 12.35 -1.93 16.63
N ASN A 157 11.96 -3.22 16.70
CA ASN A 157 11.62 -3.84 17.97
C ASN A 157 12.81 -4.49 18.67
N THR A 158 13.88 -4.84 17.93
CA THR A 158 15.07 -5.47 18.52
C THR A 158 16.16 -4.47 18.89
N ILE A 159 16.34 -3.41 18.09
CA ILE A 159 17.36 -2.40 18.38
C ILE A 159 16.78 -1.37 19.36
N PRO A 160 17.39 -1.19 20.54
CA PRO A 160 16.84 -0.26 21.53
C PRO A 160 16.87 1.18 21.05
N GLY A 161 15.84 1.94 21.38
CA GLY A 161 15.72 3.34 21.03
C GLY A 161 14.70 4.03 21.94
N THR A 162 14.86 5.34 22.10
CA THR A 162 13.94 6.13 22.91
C THR A 162 12.64 6.41 22.14
N ASP A 163 11.58 6.70 22.89
CA ASP A 163 10.29 7.05 22.29
C ASP A 163 10.37 8.33 21.43
N GLU A 164 11.33 9.19 21.76
CA GLU A 164 11.58 10.42 20.98
C GLU A 164 12.21 10.08 19.64
N GLU A 165 13.26 9.25 19.64
CA GLU A 165 13.92 8.79 18.40
C GLU A 165 12.94 8.07 17.48
N ARG A 166 12.07 7.24 18.06
CA ARG A 166 11.07 6.47 17.31
C ARG A 166 9.92 7.33 16.79
N GLY A 167 9.84 8.60 17.21
CA GLY A 167 8.80 9.52 16.77
C GLY A 167 7.43 9.30 17.40
N LEU A 168 7.34 8.45 18.42
CA LEU A 168 6.08 8.08 19.04
C LEU A 168 5.41 9.28 19.72
N LYS A 169 6.19 10.13 20.39
CA LYS A 169 5.67 11.32 21.06
C LYS A 169 5.11 12.35 20.07
N VAL A 170 5.84 12.61 19.00
CA VAL A 170 5.43 13.55 17.96
C VAL A 170 4.16 13.07 17.26
N TRP A 171 4.11 11.77 16.97
CA TRP A 171 2.96 11.15 16.31
C TRP A 171 1.70 11.21 17.18
N GLN A 172 1.85 10.93 18.49
CA GLN A 172 0.73 11.02 19.44
C GLN A 172 0.19 12.44 19.54
N GLN A 173 1.07 13.44 19.55
CA GLN A 173 0.68 14.84 19.59
C GLN A 173 -0.07 15.25 18.31
N ALA A 174 0.40 14.77 17.16
CA ALA A 174 -0.25 15.04 15.87
C ALA A 174 -1.65 14.41 15.77
N GLN A 175 -1.89 13.29 16.47
CA GLN A 175 -3.20 12.67 16.49
C GLN A 175 -4.17 13.35 17.47
N ALA A 176 -3.64 14.06 18.49
CA ALA A 176 -4.45 14.70 19.52
C ALA A 176 -4.93 16.10 19.10
N SER A 177 -4.33 16.71 18.07
CA SER A 177 -4.71 18.02 17.52
C SER A 177 -5.81 17.88 16.45
#